data_2109a91b93f6529bca6b05e6702b8751
#
_entry.id   2109a91b93f6529bca6b05e6702b8751
#
_cell.length_a   1.000
_cell.length_b   1.000
_cell.length_c   1.000
_cell.angle_alpha   90.00
_cell.angle_beta   90.00
_cell.angle_gamma   90.00
#
_symmetry.space_group_name_H-M   'P 1'
#
loop_
_entity.id
_entity.type
_entity.pdbx_description
1 polymer ?
#
loop_
_entity_poly.entity_id
_entity_poly.type
_entity_poly.pdbx_seq_one_letter_code
_entity_poly.pdbx_strand_id
1 'polypeptide(L)'
;STLTRSNLTPSTVTTSGNTRTLTQGTAPSNSRGWYIDLPAGERFVGNPNLNNGLVAMPTYAPTQGGSGCSTSGSNWLFGLRALTGAAGWGGARIGSANGEALPAGTGAVKYNNDGNAAVTDANPGGFSDTTPPNTGTNPNDPPPSVPSPACLNFYPGVNLYLPTLCGRQSWRQIQ
;
A
#
# COMPACT_ATOMS: atom_id res chain seq x y z
N SER A 1 6.75 -32.58 -2.85
CA SER A 1 7.66 -31.82 -3.74
C SER A 1 8.13 -30.57 -3.01
N THR A 2 9.42 -30.31 -3.02
CA THR A 2 10.02 -29.14 -2.38
C THR A 2 9.65 -27.89 -3.19
N LEU A 3 9.14 -26.83 -2.53
CA LEU A 3 8.88 -25.56 -3.15
C LEU A 3 10.20 -24.79 -3.34
N THR A 4 10.47 -24.33 -4.54
CA THR A 4 11.64 -23.51 -4.88
C THR A 4 11.23 -22.19 -5.51
N ARG A 5 12.15 -21.24 -5.66
CA ARG A 5 11.86 -19.95 -6.31
C ARG A 5 11.39 -20.12 -7.77
N SER A 6 11.78 -21.19 -8.45
CA SER A 6 11.31 -21.48 -9.81
C SER A 6 9.81 -21.82 -9.89
N ASN A 7 9.16 -22.08 -8.76
CA ASN A 7 7.72 -22.29 -8.66
C ASN A 7 6.95 -21.02 -8.27
N LEU A 8 7.60 -19.87 -8.21
CA LEU A 8 7.02 -18.61 -7.77
C LEU A 8 7.14 -17.55 -8.85
N THR A 9 6.15 -16.69 -8.94
CA THR A 9 6.16 -15.53 -9.83
C THR A 9 7.06 -14.45 -9.24
N PRO A 10 8.12 -14.02 -9.94
CA PRO A 10 9.00 -12.95 -9.46
C PRO A 10 8.34 -11.58 -9.60
N SER A 11 8.70 -10.66 -8.73
CA SER A 11 8.41 -9.22 -8.89
C SER A 11 9.68 -8.42 -8.66
N THR A 12 9.95 -7.47 -9.55
CA THR A 12 11.06 -6.54 -9.44
C THR A 12 10.61 -5.18 -8.95
N VAL A 13 11.50 -4.49 -8.23
CA VAL A 13 11.25 -3.19 -7.61
C VAL A 13 12.07 -2.12 -8.31
N THR A 14 11.41 -1.06 -8.76
CA THR A 14 12.08 0.14 -9.29
C THR A 14 11.70 1.33 -8.43
N THR A 15 12.68 2.08 -7.93
CA THR A 15 12.47 3.26 -7.08
C THR A 15 12.47 4.53 -7.93
N SER A 16 11.48 5.40 -7.70
CA SER A 16 11.39 6.73 -8.27
C SER A 16 10.89 7.71 -7.20
N GLY A 17 11.80 8.54 -6.70
CA GLY A 17 11.49 9.49 -5.62
C GLY A 17 10.95 8.78 -4.37
N ASN A 18 9.74 9.12 -3.98
CA ASN A 18 9.06 8.57 -2.80
C ASN A 18 8.12 7.40 -3.11
N THR A 19 8.18 6.87 -4.32
CA THR A 19 7.35 5.73 -4.75
C THR A 19 8.20 4.63 -5.35
N ARG A 20 7.67 3.41 -5.35
CA ARG A 20 8.26 2.25 -6.01
C ARG A 20 7.25 1.56 -6.87
N THR A 21 7.66 1.26 -8.09
CA THR A 21 6.89 0.46 -9.02
C THR A 21 7.28 -1.00 -8.88
N LEU A 22 6.28 -1.87 -8.88
CA LEU A 22 6.46 -3.32 -8.95
C LEU A 22 6.11 -3.80 -10.36
N THR A 23 7.04 -4.51 -10.97
CA THR A 23 6.82 -5.16 -12.25
C THR A 23 6.86 -6.67 -12.03
N GLN A 24 5.74 -7.33 -12.29
CA GLN A 24 5.69 -8.79 -12.23
C GLN A 24 6.39 -9.40 -13.45
N GLY A 25 7.20 -10.40 -13.19
CA GLY A 25 7.75 -11.25 -14.24
C GLY A 25 6.75 -12.31 -14.70
N THR A 26 7.18 -13.15 -15.61
CA THR A 26 6.36 -14.26 -16.13
C THR A 26 6.13 -15.29 -15.05
N ALA A 27 4.85 -15.61 -14.80
CA ALA A 27 4.49 -16.68 -13.90
C ALA A 27 4.86 -18.04 -14.52
N PRO A 28 5.54 -18.95 -13.81
CA PRO A 28 5.73 -20.31 -14.26
C PRO A 28 4.38 -21.03 -14.38
N SER A 29 4.29 -22.01 -15.29
CA SER A 29 3.05 -22.76 -15.55
C SER A 29 2.45 -23.45 -14.32
N ASN A 30 3.28 -23.73 -13.33
CA ASN A 30 2.92 -24.35 -12.05
C ASN A 30 3.13 -23.39 -10.87
N SER A 31 2.92 -22.10 -11.09
CA SER A 31 3.12 -21.09 -10.04
C SER A 31 2.34 -21.42 -8.78
N ARG A 32 3.03 -21.41 -7.64
CA ARG A 32 2.50 -21.70 -6.30
C ARG A 32 2.44 -20.47 -5.41
N GLY A 33 2.72 -19.29 -5.98
CA GLY A 33 2.75 -18.03 -5.26
C GLY A 33 3.67 -17.03 -5.94
N TRP A 34 4.15 -16.10 -5.18
CA TRP A 34 4.98 -15.01 -5.67
C TRP A 34 6.12 -14.71 -4.68
N TYR A 35 7.11 -14.00 -5.16
CA TYR A 35 8.16 -13.43 -4.31
C TYR A 35 8.60 -12.06 -4.83
N ILE A 36 9.19 -11.29 -3.95
CA ILE A 36 9.78 -9.99 -4.24
C ILE A 36 11.18 -9.96 -3.63
N ASP A 37 12.15 -9.52 -4.42
CA ASP A 37 13.47 -9.20 -3.92
C ASP A 37 13.51 -7.72 -3.54
N LEU A 38 13.73 -7.46 -2.27
CA LEU A 38 13.89 -6.09 -1.79
C LEU A 38 15.24 -5.54 -2.27
N PRO A 39 15.36 -4.21 -2.45
CA PRO A 39 16.63 -3.57 -2.72
C PRO A 39 17.72 -3.96 -1.72
N ALA A 40 18.98 -3.93 -2.17
CA ALA A 40 20.11 -4.37 -1.34
C ALA A 40 20.15 -3.62 0.01
N GLY A 41 20.31 -4.39 1.08
CA GLY A 41 20.35 -3.88 2.45
C GLY A 41 18.99 -3.59 3.08
N GLU A 42 17.92 -3.57 2.32
CA GLU A 42 16.56 -3.38 2.84
C GLU A 42 16.00 -4.67 3.45
N ARG A 43 15.23 -4.51 4.51
CA ARG A 43 14.67 -5.64 5.27
C ARG A 43 13.21 -5.38 5.60
N PHE A 44 12.46 -6.45 5.62
CA PHE A 44 11.16 -6.48 6.28
C PHE A 44 11.36 -6.42 7.80
N VAL A 45 10.67 -5.50 8.48
CA VAL A 45 10.98 -5.16 9.89
C VAL A 45 9.78 -5.17 10.81
N GLY A 46 8.60 -5.47 10.31
CA GLY A 46 7.38 -5.44 11.12
C GLY A 46 6.42 -6.56 10.78
N ASN A 47 5.21 -6.45 11.33
CA ASN A 47 4.14 -7.40 11.05
C ASN A 47 3.39 -6.98 9.78
N PRO A 48 3.16 -7.91 8.84
CA PRO A 48 2.30 -7.63 7.70
C PRO A 48 0.85 -7.48 8.17
N ASN A 49 0.14 -6.56 7.55
CA ASN A 49 -1.30 -6.42 7.73
C ASN A 49 -2.03 -6.88 6.47
N LEU A 50 -2.97 -7.81 6.63
CA LEU A 50 -3.82 -8.27 5.53
C LEU A 50 -5.21 -7.64 5.67
N ASN A 51 -5.57 -6.81 4.70
CA ASN A 51 -6.88 -6.17 4.65
C ASN A 51 -7.42 -6.17 3.21
N ASN A 52 -8.63 -6.66 2.99
CA ASN A 52 -9.30 -6.69 1.68
C ASN A 52 -8.45 -7.30 0.55
N GLY A 53 -7.71 -8.37 0.84
CA GLY A 53 -6.83 -9.01 -0.14
C GLY A 53 -5.55 -8.25 -0.47
N LEU A 54 -5.26 -7.19 0.28
CA LEU A 54 -4.03 -6.43 0.22
C LEU A 54 -3.17 -6.74 1.44
N VAL A 55 -1.91 -7.07 1.21
CA VAL A 55 -0.89 -7.22 2.25
C VAL A 55 -0.08 -5.94 2.32
N ALA A 56 -0.19 -5.23 3.42
CA ALA A 56 0.67 -4.08 3.73
C ALA A 56 1.88 -4.55 4.55
N MET A 57 3.08 -4.18 4.13
CA MET A 57 4.34 -4.63 4.75
C MET A 57 5.30 -3.46 4.93
N PRO A 58 5.71 -3.14 6.17
CA PRO A 58 6.73 -2.13 6.41
C PRO A 58 8.12 -2.71 6.17
N THR A 59 8.98 -1.96 5.50
CA THR A 59 10.39 -2.30 5.30
C THR A 59 11.27 -1.14 5.72
N TYR A 60 12.51 -1.45 6.05
CA TYR A 60 13.53 -0.49 6.42
C TYR A 60 14.81 -0.70 5.61
N ALA A 61 15.26 0.37 4.98
CA ALA A 61 16.53 0.44 4.26
C ALA A 61 17.49 1.32 5.05
N PRO A 62 18.45 0.76 5.82
CA PRO A 62 19.44 1.56 6.52
C PRO A 62 20.35 2.26 5.52
N THR A 63 20.71 3.50 5.80
CA THR A 63 21.72 4.21 5.01
C THR A 63 23.09 3.63 5.34
N GLN A 64 23.79 3.14 4.34
CA GLN A 64 25.19 2.72 4.49
C GLN A 64 26.11 3.93 4.40
N GLY A 65 26.93 4.14 5.39
CA GLY A 65 28.07 5.04 5.29
C GLY A 65 27.93 6.35 6.06
N GLY A 66 28.62 6.42 7.14
CA GLY A 66 29.01 7.58 7.92
C GLY A 66 29.93 7.07 9.03
N SER A 67 31.06 7.71 9.23
CA SER A 67 31.89 7.49 10.40
C SER A 67 31.13 7.95 11.63
N GLY A 68 30.45 7.03 12.32
CA GLY A 68 29.69 7.32 13.51
C GLY A 68 28.41 6.52 13.57
N CYS A 69 27.86 6.32 14.75
CA CYS A 69 26.61 5.63 15.02
C CYS A 69 25.37 6.40 14.56
N SER A 70 25.37 7.03 13.38
CA SER A 70 24.18 7.66 12.85
C SER A 70 23.25 6.58 12.26
N THR A 71 22.15 6.35 12.93
CA THR A 71 21.08 5.47 12.48
C THR A 71 20.16 6.26 11.55
N SER A 72 20.55 6.44 10.30
CA SER A 72 19.66 7.02 9.30
C SER A 72 19.25 5.94 8.30
N GLY A 73 18.07 6.10 7.72
CA GLY A 73 17.56 5.13 6.76
C GLY A 73 16.31 5.63 6.06
N SER A 74 15.61 4.73 5.45
CA SER A 74 14.31 5.00 4.83
C SER A 74 13.33 3.89 5.16
N ASN A 75 12.16 4.27 5.59
CA ASN A 75 11.05 3.36 5.78
C ASN A 75 10.14 3.37 4.56
N TRP A 76 9.68 2.20 4.15
CA TRP A 76 8.79 2.01 3.02
C TRP A 76 7.60 1.16 3.42
N LEU A 77 6.42 1.51 2.93
CA LEU A 77 5.21 0.71 3.06
C LEU A 77 4.93 0.04 1.73
N PHE A 78 5.17 -1.26 1.65
CA PHE A 78 4.73 -2.06 0.52
C PHE A 78 3.26 -2.43 0.65
N GLY A 79 2.56 -2.42 -0.48
CA GLY A 79 1.21 -2.94 -0.61
C GLY A 79 1.15 -3.89 -1.79
N LEU A 80 0.79 -5.13 -1.51
CA LEU A 80 0.81 -6.23 -2.47
C LEU A 80 -0.52 -6.94 -2.49
N ARG A 81 -1.00 -7.30 -3.66
CA ARG A 81 -2.15 -8.20 -3.77
C ARG A 81 -1.78 -9.56 -3.19
N ALA A 82 -2.48 -10.01 -2.15
CA ALA A 82 -2.13 -11.20 -1.39
C ALA A 82 -1.95 -12.47 -2.25
N LEU A 83 -2.84 -12.68 -3.23
CA LEU A 83 -2.82 -13.87 -4.06
C LEU A 83 -1.82 -13.81 -5.22
N THR A 84 -1.50 -12.63 -5.72
CA THR A 84 -0.72 -12.48 -6.96
C THR A 84 0.63 -11.81 -6.76
N GLY A 85 0.85 -11.12 -5.63
CA GLY A 85 2.03 -10.29 -5.41
C GLY A 85 2.11 -9.03 -6.28
N ALA A 86 1.04 -8.72 -7.01
CA ALA A 86 0.98 -7.52 -7.83
C ALA A 86 0.92 -6.26 -6.96
N ALA A 87 1.32 -5.14 -7.55
CA ALA A 87 1.25 -3.82 -6.90
C ALA A 87 -0.16 -3.51 -6.39
N GLY A 88 -0.25 -3.04 -5.15
CA GLY A 88 -1.51 -2.82 -4.46
C GLY A 88 -1.88 -1.36 -4.23
N TRP A 89 -0.93 -0.42 -4.40
CA TRP A 89 -1.18 1.01 -4.17
C TRP A 89 -1.63 1.78 -5.41
N GLY A 90 -1.70 1.15 -6.59
CA GLY A 90 -2.23 1.81 -7.79
C GLY A 90 -3.65 2.33 -7.57
N GLY A 91 -3.87 3.61 -7.87
CA GLY A 91 -5.14 4.31 -7.64
C GLY A 91 -5.37 4.81 -6.20
N ALA A 92 -4.52 4.44 -5.23
CA ALA A 92 -4.52 5.06 -3.92
C ALA A 92 -4.15 6.54 -4.04
N ARG A 93 -4.64 7.38 -3.12
CA ARG A 93 -4.37 8.81 -3.12
C ARG A 93 -3.35 9.16 -2.06
N ILE A 94 -2.47 10.12 -2.37
CA ILE A 94 -1.41 10.55 -1.45
C ILE A 94 -1.66 11.99 -0.99
N GLY A 95 -1.29 12.27 0.26
CA GLY A 95 -1.40 13.59 0.89
C GLY A 95 -2.77 13.91 1.46
N SER A 96 -3.85 13.59 0.76
CA SER A 96 -5.24 13.76 1.22
C SER A 96 -6.18 12.79 0.52
N ALA A 97 -7.39 12.67 1.02
CA ALA A 97 -8.47 11.86 0.41
C ALA A 97 -8.80 12.26 -1.03
N ASN A 98 -8.58 13.54 -1.37
CA ASN A 98 -8.76 14.09 -2.72
C ASN A 98 -7.41 14.35 -3.42
N GLY A 99 -6.32 13.82 -2.87
CA GLY A 99 -4.99 13.97 -3.43
C GLY A 99 -4.82 13.27 -4.78
N GLU A 100 -3.65 13.41 -5.35
CA GLU A 100 -3.29 12.76 -6.61
C GLU A 100 -3.31 11.23 -6.45
N ALA A 101 -3.88 10.56 -7.46
CA ALA A 101 -3.90 9.11 -7.49
C ALA A 101 -2.53 8.57 -7.91
N LEU A 102 -2.04 7.60 -7.17
CA LEU A 102 -0.79 6.92 -7.50
C LEU A 102 -0.94 6.12 -8.81
N PRO A 103 0.08 6.12 -9.67
CA PRO A 103 0.08 5.37 -10.92
C PRO A 103 -0.19 3.88 -10.71
N ALA A 104 -0.79 3.24 -11.71
CA ALA A 104 -0.86 1.79 -11.75
C ALA A 104 0.54 1.19 -11.65
N GLY A 105 0.67 0.08 -10.91
CA GLY A 105 1.97 -0.54 -10.66
C GLY A 105 2.72 0.03 -9.44
N THR A 106 2.20 1.06 -8.76
CA THR A 106 2.78 1.52 -7.50
C THR A 106 2.61 0.43 -6.44
N GLY A 107 3.74 -0.08 -5.97
CA GLY A 107 3.79 -1.17 -4.98
C GLY A 107 4.37 -0.76 -3.64
N ALA A 108 5.04 0.38 -3.54
CA ALA A 108 5.47 0.91 -2.26
C ALA A 108 5.52 2.44 -2.25
N VAL A 109 5.33 3.01 -1.06
CA VAL A 109 5.49 4.45 -0.78
C VAL A 109 6.39 4.64 0.41
N LYS A 110 7.17 5.74 0.38
CA LYS A 110 8.09 6.09 1.46
C LYS A 110 7.34 6.71 2.63
N TYR A 111 7.70 6.33 3.84
CA TYR A 111 7.19 6.98 5.04
C TYR A 111 7.71 8.42 5.15
N ASN A 112 6.86 9.29 5.70
CA ASN A 112 7.17 10.71 5.93
C ASN A 112 7.86 10.89 7.30
N ASN A 113 8.90 10.10 7.55
CA ASN A 113 9.69 10.18 8.78
C ASN A 113 11.17 10.41 8.47
N ASP A 114 11.95 10.73 9.49
CA ASP A 114 13.39 11.01 9.39
C ASP A 114 14.26 9.77 9.11
N GLY A 115 13.67 8.56 9.18
CA GLY A 115 14.38 7.31 8.96
C GLY A 115 15.35 6.91 10.07
N ASN A 116 15.32 7.58 11.22
CA ASN A 116 16.20 7.24 12.36
C ASN A 116 15.81 5.93 13.05
N ALA A 117 14.57 5.48 12.88
CA ALA A 117 14.08 4.23 13.40
C ALA A 117 13.24 3.49 12.36
N ALA A 118 13.25 2.17 12.44
CA ALA A 118 12.39 1.34 11.61
C ALA A 118 10.91 1.50 12.03
N VAL A 119 10.02 1.67 11.05
CA VAL A 119 8.56 1.61 11.27
C VAL A 119 8.13 0.15 11.18
N THR A 120 7.51 -0.34 12.24
CA THR A 120 7.14 -1.77 12.35
C THR A 120 5.63 -2.01 12.20
N ASP A 121 4.83 -0.96 12.12
CA ASP A 121 3.37 -1.04 12.02
C ASP A 121 2.88 -0.67 10.62
N ALA A 122 2.10 -1.56 10.04
CA ALA A 122 1.46 -1.40 8.73
C ALA A 122 -0.07 -1.34 8.85
N ASN A 123 -0.61 -1.11 10.05
CA ASN A 123 -2.05 -1.07 10.23
C ASN A 123 -2.64 0.22 9.62
N PRO A 124 -3.74 0.12 8.88
CA PRO A 124 -4.48 1.30 8.49
C PRO A 124 -5.06 1.97 9.75
N GLY A 125 -4.87 3.26 9.87
CA GLY A 125 -5.64 4.09 10.79
C GLY A 125 -7.10 4.12 10.34
N GLY A 126 -8.02 4.39 11.29
CA GLY A 126 -9.44 4.28 11.08
C GLY A 126 -9.99 5.03 9.85
N PHE A 127 -11.18 4.68 9.48
CA PHE A 127 -11.92 5.21 8.34
C PHE A 127 -12.09 6.72 8.45
N SER A 128 -11.63 7.45 7.45
CA SER A 128 -12.08 8.82 7.24
C SER A 128 -13.36 8.76 6.42
N ASP A 129 -14.49 8.94 7.05
CA ASP A 129 -15.74 9.23 6.35
C ASP A 129 -15.63 10.66 5.83
N THR A 130 -15.20 10.80 4.60
CA THR A 130 -15.26 12.08 3.91
C THR A 130 -16.65 12.24 3.32
N THR A 131 -17.65 12.47 4.15
CA THR A 131 -18.86 13.11 3.70
C THR A 131 -18.45 14.49 3.19
N PRO A 132 -18.60 14.78 1.90
CA PRO A 132 -18.38 16.13 1.43
C PRO A 132 -19.35 17.03 2.18
N PRO A 133 -18.93 18.21 2.63
CA PRO A 133 -19.85 19.16 3.21
C PRO A 133 -20.94 19.42 2.16
N ASN A 134 -22.17 19.20 2.55
CA ASN A 134 -23.31 19.54 1.73
C ASN A 134 -23.34 21.08 1.58
N THR A 135 -22.66 21.57 0.57
CA THR A 135 -22.63 22.99 0.21
C THR A 135 -23.76 23.34 -0.76
N GLY A 136 -24.85 22.59 -0.69
CA GLY A 136 -26.09 22.96 -1.41
C GLY A 136 -26.64 24.28 -0.91
N THR A 137 -26.22 25.34 -1.53
CA THR A 137 -26.73 26.70 -1.25
C THR A 137 -27.99 27.00 -2.01
N ASN A 138 -28.45 26.08 -2.88
CA ASN A 138 -29.67 26.29 -3.64
C ASN A 138 -30.45 24.96 -3.78
N PRO A 139 -31.71 24.90 -3.33
CA PRO A 139 -32.53 23.69 -3.40
C PRO A 139 -32.89 23.25 -4.83
N ASN A 140 -32.59 24.07 -5.84
CA ASN A 140 -32.85 23.76 -7.24
C ASN A 140 -31.61 23.34 -8.05
N ASP A 141 -30.43 23.34 -7.43
CA ASP A 141 -29.27 22.84 -8.12
C ASP A 141 -29.33 21.30 -8.16
N PRO A 142 -29.09 20.69 -9.33
CA PRO A 142 -28.94 19.24 -9.37
C PRO A 142 -27.82 18.84 -8.38
N PRO A 143 -28.03 17.81 -7.57
CA PRO A 143 -26.99 17.38 -6.65
C PRO A 143 -25.71 17.19 -7.46
N PRO A 144 -24.58 17.78 -7.04
CA PRO A 144 -23.33 17.54 -7.71
C PRO A 144 -23.17 16.02 -7.79
N SER A 145 -22.76 15.52 -8.94
CA SER A 145 -22.45 14.12 -9.14
C SER A 145 -21.22 13.76 -8.27
N VAL A 146 -21.44 13.78 -6.97
CA VAL A 146 -20.43 13.40 -6.00
C VAL A 146 -20.27 11.89 -6.16
N PRO A 147 -19.10 11.40 -6.49
CA PRO A 147 -18.87 9.97 -6.38
C PRO A 147 -19.28 9.56 -4.97
N SER A 148 -20.10 8.53 -4.87
CA SER A 148 -20.53 7.91 -3.62
C SER A 148 -19.43 7.97 -2.58
N PRO A 149 -19.69 8.33 -1.31
CA PRO A 149 -18.64 8.46 -0.32
C PRO A 149 -17.77 7.20 -0.33
N ALA A 150 -16.56 7.35 -0.85
CA ALA A 150 -15.64 6.24 -0.91
C ALA A 150 -15.13 6.02 0.51
N CYS A 151 -15.39 4.85 1.06
CA CYS A 151 -14.70 4.45 2.28
C CYS A 151 -13.21 4.36 1.96
N LEU A 152 -12.40 4.96 2.81
CA LEU A 152 -10.96 5.01 2.60
C LEU A 152 -10.24 4.36 3.78
N ASN A 153 -9.34 3.44 3.50
CA ASN A 153 -8.35 3.03 4.46
C ASN A 153 -7.23 4.07 4.46
N PHE A 154 -6.93 4.61 5.61
CA PHE A 154 -5.88 5.60 5.78
C PHE A 154 -4.65 4.99 6.44
N TYR A 155 -3.49 5.18 5.83
CA TYR A 155 -2.19 4.78 6.38
C TYR A 155 -1.43 6.04 6.82
N PRO A 156 -1.42 6.36 8.13
CA PRO A 156 -1.00 7.67 8.62
C PRO A 156 0.47 7.99 8.34
N GLY A 157 1.36 7.05 8.49
CA GLY A 157 2.80 7.28 8.32
C GLY A 157 3.24 7.65 6.90
N VAL A 158 2.42 7.35 5.90
CA VAL A 158 2.67 7.64 4.48
C VAL A 158 1.64 8.59 3.88
N ASN A 159 0.66 9.03 4.67
CA ASN A 159 -0.49 9.83 4.21
C ASN A 159 -1.15 9.23 2.96
N LEU A 160 -1.40 7.92 3.01
CA LEU A 160 -1.95 7.16 1.91
C LEU A 160 -3.43 6.84 2.18
N TYR A 161 -4.27 7.13 1.21
CA TYR A 161 -5.72 6.90 1.25
C TYR A 161 -6.09 5.89 0.17
N LEU A 162 -6.47 4.70 0.58
CA LEU A 162 -6.84 3.62 -0.34
C LEU A 162 -8.37 3.50 -0.39
N PRO A 163 -9.00 3.69 -1.56
CA PRO A 163 -10.42 3.44 -1.73
C PRO A 163 -10.77 1.98 -1.38
N THR A 164 -11.78 1.80 -0.55
CA THR A 164 -12.28 0.50 -0.15
C THR A 164 -13.79 0.41 -0.40
N LEU A 165 -14.31 -0.80 -0.38
CA LEU A 165 -15.74 -1.01 -0.47
C LEU A 165 -16.41 -0.51 0.80
N CYS A 166 -17.37 0.40 0.66
CA CYS A 166 -18.26 0.84 1.73
C CYS A 166 -19.34 -0.19 1.98
N GLY A 167 -19.62 -0.44 3.23
CA GLY A 167 -20.77 -1.23 3.64
C GLY A 167 -20.42 -2.33 4.63
N ARG A 168 -21.44 -2.76 5.33
CA ARG A 168 -21.36 -3.87 6.28
C ARG A 168 -21.19 -5.15 5.48
N GLN A 169 -20.04 -5.77 5.53
CA GLN A 169 -19.86 -7.14 5.05
C GLN A 169 -20.57 -8.07 6.04
N SER A 170 -21.85 -8.35 5.80
CA SER A 170 -22.56 -9.37 6.54
C SER A 170 -22.31 -10.71 5.87
N TRP A 171 -21.70 -11.63 6.57
CA TRP A 171 -21.72 -13.03 6.20
C TRP A 171 -23.17 -13.52 6.32
N ARG A 172 -23.83 -13.78 5.21
CA ARG A 172 -25.06 -14.60 5.22
C ARG A 172 -24.62 -16.04 5.19
N GLN A 173 -24.88 -16.74 6.28
CA GLN A 173 -24.88 -18.20 6.25
C GLN A 173 -26.05 -18.63 5.38
N ILE A 174 -25.76 -19.22 4.24
CA ILE A 174 -26.77 -19.87 3.39
C ILE A 174 -27.01 -21.25 4.03
N GLN A 175 -28.16 -21.44 4.60
CA GLN A 175 -28.66 -22.77 5.03
C GLN A 175 -29.29 -23.46 3.83
#